data_276801ddf97aae193f3d1c7b1b7fdbce
#
_entry.id   276801ddf97aae193f3d1c7b1b7fdbce
#
_cell.length_a   1.000
_cell.length_b   1.000
_cell.length_c   1.000
_cell.angle_alpha   90.00
_cell.angle_beta   90.00
_cell.angle_gamma   90.00
#
_symmetry.space_group_name_H-M   'P 1'
#
loop_
_entity.id
_entity.type
_entity.pdbx_description
1 polymer ?
#
loop_
_entity_poly.entity_id
_entity_poly.type
_entity_poly.pdbx_seq_one_letter_code
_entity_poly.pdbx_strand_id
1 'polypeptide(L)'
;LANDAYAEARCEVDTYRKWKAFVSEAKNSPEVTEAISGVPAALVRKAARLYAAGPNSAIYYGLGVTEHSQGTTMVMGIANLAMATGNLGREGVGVSPLRGQNNVQGACDMGSFPHEFSGYRHVSDDATRGLFEGAWNARLASEPGLRIPNMFEAALDGSFRGLYIQGEDFVQSDPNTNHVVAALSAMECVVVQDLFLIETARYAHVFLPGSTFLEKDGTFTNAERRISRVRKVMEPLAGLADWEVTMQLAQALGYPMHYSHPSEIMDEIARLTPTFHGVTYEKL
;
A
#
# COMPACT_ATOMS: atom_id res chain seq x y z
N LEU A 1 -10.34 32.00 4.99
CA LEU A 1 -10.59 30.74 4.29
C LEU A 1 -10.71 29.56 5.25
N ALA A 2 -10.08 29.64 6.43
CA ALA A 2 -10.20 28.59 7.45
C ALA A 2 -11.60 28.62 8.08
N ASN A 3 -12.14 27.42 8.33
CA ASN A 3 -13.35 27.20 9.11
C ASN A 3 -12.95 26.80 10.55
N ASP A 4 -12.65 27.79 11.37
CA ASP A 4 -12.11 27.58 12.72
C ASP A 4 -13.09 26.77 13.60
N ALA A 5 -14.39 27.06 13.52
CA ALA A 5 -15.39 26.34 14.29
C ALA A 5 -15.42 24.84 13.95
N TYR A 6 -15.27 24.51 12.67
CA TYR A 6 -15.20 23.10 12.22
C TYR A 6 -13.90 22.44 12.71
N ALA A 7 -12.76 23.10 12.54
CA ALA A 7 -11.46 22.54 12.90
C ALA A 7 -11.32 22.37 14.43
N GLU A 8 -11.72 23.36 15.23
CA GLU A 8 -11.67 23.30 16.70
C GLU A 8 -12.62 22.25 17.29
N ALA A 9 -13.71 21.90 16.59
CA ALA A 9 -14.60 20.83 17.01
C ALA A 9 -14.05 19.39 16.75
N ARG A 10 -12.98 19.26 15.95
CA ARG A 10 -12.43 17.95 15.49
C ARG A 10 -10.97 17.75 15.80
N CYS A 11 -10.23 18.81 16.08
CA CYS A 11 -8.81 18.77 16.40
C CYS A 11 -8.59 19.12 17.87
N GLU A 12 -7.42 18.77 18.37
CA GLU A 12 -6.95 19.33 19.63
C GLU A 12 -6.70 20.85 19.40
N VAL A 13 -7.40 21.70 20.16
CA VAL A 13 -7.55 23.14 19.89
C VAL A 13 -6.21 23.88 19.89
N ASP A 14 -5.34 23.60 20.89
CA ASP A 14 -4.07 24.29 21.02
C ASP A 14 -3.10 23.89 19.91
N THR A 15 -3.10 22.64 19.49
CA THR A 15 -2.29 22.16 18.36
C THR A 15 -2.77 22.78 17.04
N TYR A 16 -4.09 22.87 16.83
CA TYR A 16 -4.64 23.53 15.67
C TYR A 16 -4.24 25.00 15.61
N ARG A 17 -4.33 25.73 16.72
CA ARG A 17 -3.95 27.14 16.81
C ARG A 17 -2.46 27.36 16.56
N LYS A 18 -1.59 26.52 17.11
CA LYS A 18 -0.14 26.52 16.84
C LYS A 18 0.16 26.27 15.37
N TRP A 19 -0.48 25.27 14.76
CA TRP A 19 -0.35 24.99 13.33
C TRP A 19 -0.82 26.19 12.49
N LYS A 20 -1.96 26.79 12.79
CA LYS A 20 -2.50 27.95 12.09
C LYS A 20 -1.57 29.15 12.19
N ALA A 21 -0.97 29.39 13.36
CA ALA A 21 0.04 30.43 13.54
C ALA A 21 1.27 30.16 12.67
N PHE A 22 1.79 28.94 12.68
CA PHE A 22 2.93 28.51 11.88
C PHE A 22 2.70 28.71 10.37
N VAL A 23 1.59 28.23 9.82
CA VAL A 23 1.32 28.40 8.38
C VAL A 23 1.05 29.83 7.98
N SER A 24 0.74 30.72 8.93
CA SER A 24 0.51 32.17 8.72
C SER A 24 1.79 32.99 8.78
N GLU A 25 2.95 32.41 9.12
CA GLU A 25 4.21 33.14 9.13
C GLU A 25 4.59 33.60 7.71
N ALA A 26 5.23 34.77 7.61
CA ALA A 26 5.60 35.37 6.32
C ALA A 26 6.45 34.44 5.42
N LYS A 27 7.32 33.63 6.02
CA LYS A 27 8.14 32.64 5.29
C LYS A 27 7.32 31.57 4.53
N ASN A 28 6.08 31.36 4.93
CA ASN A 28 5.16 30.38 4.33
C ASN A 28 4.16 31.05 3.36
N SER A 29 4.37 32.33 3.03
CA SER A 29 3.48 33.03 2.12
C SER A 29 3.61 32.54 0.68
N PRO A 30 2.55 32.63 -0.14
CA PRO A 30 2.62 32.33 -1.56
C PRO A 30 3.70 33.07 -2.32
N GLU A 31 4.02 34.31 -1.92
CA GLU A 31 5.09 35.12 -2.52
C GLU A 31 6.48 34.52 -2.29
N VAL A 32 6.74 33.98 -1.11
CA VAL A 32 8.00 33.26 -0.82
C VAL A 32 8.07 31.96 -1.54
N THR A 33 6.97 31.19 -1.58
CA THR A 33 6.92 29.88 -2.24
C THR A 33 6.95 29.99 -3.77
N GLU A 34 6.57 31.11 -4.37
CA GLU A 34 6.68 31.39 -5.80
C GLU A 34 8.14 31.24 -6.28
N ALA A 35 9.08 31.79 -5.53
CA ALA A 35 10.51 31.74 -5.87
C ALA A 35 11.06 30.28 -5.86
N ILE A 36 10.46 29.39 -5.07
CA ILE A 36 10.87 27.98 -4.93
C ILE A 36 10.17 27.09 -5.95
N SER A 37 8.85 27.27 -6.11
CA SER A 37 8.00 26.37 -6.91
C SER A 37 7.81 26.80 -8.35
N GLY A 38 8.09 28.07 -8.67
CA GLY A 38 7.77 28.68 -9.97
C GLY A 38 6.26 28.93 -10.19
N VAL A 39 5.41 28.66 -9.19
CA VAL A 39 3.96 28.87 -9.28
C VAL A 39 3.62 30.28 -8.81
N PRO A 40 3.00 31.15 -9.65
CA PRO A 40 2.65 32.51 -9.28
C PRO A 40 1.77 32.59 -8.02
N ALA A 41 2.12 33.43 -7.07
CA ALA A 41 1.39 33.61 -5.80
C ALA A 41 -0.09 33.90 -6.02
N ALA A 42 -0.40 34.69 -7.08
CA ALA A 42 -1.78 34.99 -7.44
C ALA A 42 -2.60 33.76 -7.81
N LEU A 43 -2.00 32.75 -8.49
CA LEU A 43 -2.64 31.48 -8.83
C LEU A 43 -2.86 30.62 -7.60
N VAL A 44 -1.88 30.54 -6.70
CA VAL A 44 -2.01 29.83 -5.42
C VAL A 44 -3.18 30.40 -4.61
N ARG A 45 -3.25 31.72 -4.48
CA ARG A 45 -4.37 32.39 -3.78
C ARG A 45 -5.72 32.16 -4.44
N LYS A 46 -5.76 32.16 -5.79
CA LYS A 46 -6.98 31.87 -6.55
C LYS A 46 -7.45 30.43 -6.29
N ALA A 47 -6.55 29.46 -6.39
CA ALA A 47 -6.86 28.05 -6.14
C ALA A 47 -7.36 27.83 -4.72
N ALA A 48 -6.66 28.38 -3.71
CA ALA A 48 -7.07 28.28 -2.31
C ALA A 48 -8.47 28.87 -2.04
N ARG A 49 -8.80 30.01 -2.67
CA ARG A 49 -10.14 30.60 -2.56
C ARG A 49 -11.22 29.77 -3.23
N LEU A 50 -10.95 29.25 -4.42
CA LEU A 50 -11.89 28.37 -5.12
C LEU A 50 -12.18 27.11 -4.32
N TYR A 51 -11.13 26.48 -3.76
CA TYR A 51 -11.28 25.30 -2.93
C TYR A 51 -12.06 25.58 -1.65
N ALA A 52 -11.73 26.66 -0.93
CA ALA A 52 -12.36 26.99 0.35
C ALA A 52 -13.76 27.59 0.25
N ALA A 53 -14.07 28.27 -0.87
CA ALA A 53 -15.38 28.92 -1.08
C ALA A 53 -16.42 27.98 -1.73
N GLY A 54 -16.02 26.85 -2.27
CA GLY A 54 -16.91 25.85 -2.84
C GLY A 54 -17.83 25.26 -1.74
N PRO A 55 -19.10 24.97 -2.06
CA PRO A 55 -19.99 24.34 -1.09
C PRO A 55 -19.48 22.96 -0.67
N ASN A 56 -18.91 22.20 -1.62
CA ASN A 56 -18.27 20.91 -1.43
C ASN A 56 -17.03 20.86 -2.31
N SER A 57 -15.88 20.60 -1.70
CA SER A 57 -14.61 20.47 -2.42
C SER A 57 -13.91 19.18 -2.01
N ALA A 58 -13.41 18.43 -2.99
CA ALA A 58 -12.64 17.21 -2.78
C ALA A 58 -11.23 17.37 -3.34
N ILE A 59 -10.29 16.64 -2.74
CA ILE A 59 -8.91 16.54 -3.22
C ILE A 59 -8.65 15.11 -3.66
N TYR A 60 -8.17 14.96 -4.89
CA TYR A 60 -7.67 13.70 -5.41
C TYR A 60 -6.17 13.84 -5.65
N TYR A 61 -5.39 12.86 -5.22
CA TYR A 61 -3.95 12.84 -5.42
C TYR A 61 -3.46 11.41 -5.67
N GLY A 62 -2.28 11.27 -6.22
CA GLY A 62 -1.67 9.98 -6.54
C GLY A 62 -0.20 9.93 -6.15
N LEU A 63 0.55 9.08 -6.83
CA LEU A 63 1.94 8.74 -6.53
C LEU A 63 2.89 9.92 -6.64
N GLY A 64 2.63 10.90 -7.52
CA GLY A 64 3.42 12.13 -7.59
C GLY A 64 3.44 12.97 -6.31
N VAL A 65 2.48 12.74 -5.39
CA VAL A 65 2.46 13.34 -4.04
C VAL A 65 3.17 12.45 -3.03
N THR A 66 3.09 11.11 -3.17
CA THR A 66 3.48 10.17 -2.12
C THR A 66 4.85 9.54 -2.32
N GLU A 67 5.27 9.31 -3.56
CA GLU A 67 6.50 8.56 -3.87
C GLU A 67 7.74 9.47 -3.98
N HIS A 68 8.02 10.18 -2.90
CA HIS A 68 9.26 10.93 -2.74
C HIS A 68 9.58 11.17 -1.25
N SER A 69 10.78 11.67 -0.95
CA SER A 69 11.28 11.82 0.42
C SER A 69 10.37 12.62 1.37
N GLN A 70 9.53 13.52 0.84
CA GLN A 70 8.58 14.33 1.60
C GLN A 70 7.13 13.88 1.45
N GLY A 71 6.86 12.69 0.92
CA GLY A 71 5.52 12.20 0.62
C GLY A 71 4.58 12.24 1.83
N THR A 72 5.01 11.76 2.99
CA THR A 72 4.22 11.81 4.23
C THR A 72 3.85 13.24 4.61
N THR A 73 4.81 14.17 4.56
CA THR A 73 4.60 15.61 4.87
C THR A 73 3.59 16.24 3.89
N MET A 74 3.68 15.88 2.61
CA MET A 74 2.73 16.37 1.59
C MET A 74 1.31 15.87 1.84
N VAL A 75 1.12 14.61 2.16
CA VAL A 75 -0.19 14.04 2.50
C VAL A 75 -0.76 14.69 3.76
N MET A 76 0.06 14.90 4.78
CA MET A 76 -0.34 15.65 5.98
C MET A 76 -0.76 17.10 5.65
N GLY A 77 -0.04 17.77 4.75
CA GLY A 77 -0.39 19.10 4.27
C GLY A 77 -1.76 19.13 3.58
N ILE A 78 -2.04 18.15 2.73
CA ILE A 78 -3.34 17.99 2.05
C ILE A 78 -4.46 17.73 3.07
N ALA A 79 -4.25 16.85 4.03
CA ALA A 79 -5.21 16.55 5.08
C ALA A 79 -5.50 17.79 5.94
N ASN A 80 -4.46 18.55 6.32
CA ASN A 80 -4.58 19.79 7.06
C ASN A 80 -5.36 20.86 6.28
N LEU A 81 -5.16 20.96 4.96
CA LEU A 81 -5.93 21.88 4.11
C LEU A 81 -7.42 21.52 4.11
N ALA A 82 -7.76 20.26 3.94
CA ALA A 82 -9.14 19.78 3.96
C ALA A 82 -9.78 20.00 5.35
N MET A 83 -9.05 19.71 6.42
CA MET A 83 -9.50 19.92 7.79
C MET A 83 -9.73 21.41 8.09
N ALA A 84 -8.76 22.27 7.76
CA ALA A 84 -8.83 23.69 8.03
C ALA A 84 -9.97 24.39 7.27
N THR A 85 -10.36 23.88 6.10
CA THR A 85 -11.45 24.45 5.28
C THR A 85 -12.81 23.78 5.52
N GLY A 86 -12.86 22.73 6.36
CA GLY A 86 -14.09 21.99 6.67
C GLY A 86 -14.56 21.06 5.53
N ASN A 87 -13.67 20.63 4.64
CA ASN A 87 -13.99 19.75 3.51
C ASN A 87 -13.78 18.27 3.83
N LEU A 88 -14.28 17.82 4.98
CA LEU A 88 -14.28 16.41 5.42
C LEU A 88 -15.61 16.05 6.08
N GLY A 89 -16.00 14.78 6.04
CA GLY A 89 -17.07 14.21 6.84
C GLY A 89 -18.50 14.53 6.39
N ARG A 90 -18.70 14.91 5.12
CA ARG A 90 -20.01 15.05 4.48
C ARG A 90 -19.94 14.61 3.01
N GLU A 91 -21.07 14.44 2.37
CA GLU A 91 -21.16 14.05 0.97
C GLU A 91 -20.49 15.06 0.04
N GLY A 92 -19.75 14.58 -0.96
CA GLY A 92 -19.08 15.40 -1.98
C GLY A 92 -17.80 16.09 -1.52
N VAL A 93 -17.28 15.79 -0.33
CA VAL A 93 -16.00 16.31 0.15
C VAL A 93 -15.06 15.17 0.56
N GLY A 94 -13.78 15.46 0.67
CA GLY A 94 -12.81 14.49 1.18
C GLY A 94 -11.42 14.63 0.57
N VAL A 95 -10.56 13.75 1.05
CA VAL A 95 -9.21 13.56 0.54
C VAL A 95 -9.11 12.11 0.08
N SER A 96 -8.89 11.91 -1.20
CA SER A 96 -9.00 10.60 -1.84
C SER A 96 -7.72 10.28 -2.62
N PRO A 97 -6.85 9.40 -2.10
CA PRO A 97 -5.73 8.90 -2.87
C PRO A 97 -6.25 8.03 -4.03
N LEU A 98 -5.80 8.34 -5.25
CA LEU A 98 -6.06 7.52 -6.42
C LEU A 98 -4.98 6.44 -6.50
N ARG A 99 -5.38 5.21 -6.26
CA ARG A 99 -4.47 4.07 -6.36
C ARG A 99 -4.16 3.76 -7.81
N GLY A 100 -2.89 3.44 -8.13
CA GLY A 100 -2.45 3.17 -9.50
C GLY A 100 -2.78 1.75 -9.96
N GLN A 101 -2.37 0.76 -9.19
CA GLN A 101 -2.52 -0.64 -9.56
C GLN A 101 -3.92 -1.16 -9.25
N ASN A 102 -4.35 -2.11 -10.06
CA ASN A 102 -5.54 -2.89 -9.75
C ASN A 102 -5.30 -3.71 -8.46
N ASN A 103 -6.27 -3.68 -7.55
CA ASN A 103 -6.22 -4.38 -6.26
C ASN A 103 -5.12 -3.92 -5.28
N VAL A 104 -4.49 -2.76 -5.46
CA VAL A 104 -3.53 -2.27 -4.46
C VAL A 104 -4.17 -2.04 -3.09
N GLN A 105 -5.43 -1.63 -3.04
CA GLN A 105 -6.17 -1.52 -1.78
C GLN A 105 -6.31 -2.89 -1.11
N GLY A 106 -6.68 -3.93 -1.87
CA GLY A 106 -6.78 -5.29 -1.34
C GLY A 106 -5.44 -5.85 -0.86
N ALA A 107 -4.36 -5.58 -1.57
CA ALA A 107 -3.02 -5.98 -1.15
C ALA A 107 -2.64 -5.32 0.20
N CYS A 108 -2.90 -4.01 0.35
CA CYS A 108 -2.70 -3.32 1.62
C CYS A 108 -3.57 -3.89 2.74
N ASP A 109 -4.86 -4.17 2.46
CA ASP A 109 -5.79 -4.74 3.44
C ASP A 109 -5.33 -6.14 3.92
N MET A 110 -4.61 -6.88 3.10
CA MET A 110 -4.05 -8.20 3.43
C MET A 110 -2.69 -8.15 4.13
N GLY A 111 -2.17 -6.97 4.43
CA GLY A 111 -0.90 -6.82 5.14
C GLY A 111 0.33 -7.02 4.26
N SER A 112 0.29 -6.56 3.00
CA SER A 112 1.48 -6.55 2.11
C SER A 112 2.50 -5.49 2.55
N PHE A 113 2.84 -5.48 3.84
CA PHE A 113 3.80 -4.61 4.48
C PHE A 113 4.67 -5.41 5.46
N PRO A 114 5.94 -5.06 5.64
CA PRO A 114 6.83 -5.81 6.53
C PRO A 114 6.47 -5.74 8.01
N HIS A 115 5.57 -4.85 8.41
CA HIS A 115 5.21 -4.57 9.79
C HIS A 115 3.75 -4.90 10.14
N GLU A 116 2.95 -5.46 9.20
CA GLU A 116 1.52 -5.66 9.39
C GLU A 116 1.04 -7.07 9.01
N PHE A 117 0.07 -7.55 9.77
CA PHE A 117 -0.85 -8.60 9.37
C PHE A 117 -2.06 -8.00 8.63
N SER A 118 -2.94 -8.84 8.11
CA SER A 118 -4.19 -8.41 7.48
C SER A 118 -5.01 -7.49 8.41
N GLY A 119 -5.63 -6.46 7.82
CA GLY A 119 -6.41 -5.45 8.54
C GLY A 119 -5.57 -4.41 9.27
N TYR A 120 -4.36 -4.11 8.79
CA TYR A 120 -3.47 -3.07 9.32
C TYR A 120 -3.07 -3.29 10.79
N ARG A 121 -2.89 -4.55 11.20
CA ARG A 121 -2.54 -4.91 12.57
C ARG A 121 -1.05 -5.20 12.67
N HIS A 122 -0.39 -4.51 13.60
CA HIS A 122 1.07 -4.52 13.70
C HIS A 122 1.62 -5.89 14.20
N VAL A 123 2.71 -6.35 13.61
CA VAL A 123 3.34 -7.65 13.95
C VAL A 123 3.91 -7.67 15.38
N SER A 124 4.26 -6.50 15.94
CA SER A 124 4.74 -6.36 17.32
C SER A 124 3.63 -6.39 18.38
N ASP A 125 2.34 -6.37 17.99
CA ASP A 125 1.24 -6.54 18.92
C ASP A 125 1.10 -8.01 19.31
N ASP A 126 1.39 -8.33 20.57
CA ASP A 126 1.41 -9.71 21.08
C ASP A 126 0.05 -10.40 20.97
N ALA A 127 -1.05 -9.69 21.18
CA ALA A 127 -2.40 -10.26 21.08
C ALA A 127 -2.74 -10.62 19.64
N THR A 128 -2.44 -9.72 18.71
CA THR A 128 -2.63 -9.97 17.27
C THR A 128 -1.73 -11.12 16.79
N ARG A 129 -0.44 -11.09 17.14
CA ARG A 129 0.49 -12.14 16.74
C ARG A 129 0.06 -13.51 17.27
N GLY A 130 -0.32 -13.58 18.55
CA GLY A 130 -0.82 -14.82 19.16
C GLY A 130 -2.08 -15.40 18.49
N LEU A 131 -2.96 -14.54 17.96
CA LEU A 131 -4.11 -14.97 17.17
C LEU A 131 -3.67 -15.72 15.90
N PHE A 132 -2.71 -15.16 15.15
CA PHE A 132 -2.19 -15.77 13.92
C PHE A 132 -1.33 -17.01 14.22
N GLU A 133 -0.48 -16.98 15.25
CA GLU A 133 0.31 -18.13 15.70
C GLU A 133 -0.57 -19.32 16.06
N GLY A 134 -1.67 -19.05 16.78
CA GLY A 134 -2.64 -20.07 17.13
C GLY A 134 -3.39 -20.65 15.92
N ALA A 135 -3.76 -19.78 14.97
CA ALA A 135 -4.49 -20.20 13.77
C ALA A 135 -3.60 -20.98 12.79
N TRP A 136 -2.34 -20.58 12.64
CA TRP A 136 -1.39 -21.16 11.68
C TRP A 136 -0.49 -22.24 12.30
N ASN A 137 -0.60 -22.44 13.61
CA ASN A 137 0.28 -23.35 14.37
C ASN A 137 1.77 -23.14 14.03
N ALA A 138 2.18 -21.87 13.99
CA ALA A 138 3.51 -21.44 13.61
C ALA A 138 3.98 -20.32 14.54
N ARG A 139 5.27 -20.28 14.82
CA ARG A 139 5.87 -19.15 15.54
C ARG A 139 6.20 -18.03 14.56
N LEU A 140 5.75 -16.83 14.85
CA LEU A 140 5.93 -15.67 14.01
C LEU A 140 6.92 -14.66 14.62
N ALA A 141 7.59 -13.89 13.77
CA ALA A 141 8.48 -12.83 14.23
C ALA A 141 7.70 -11.69 14.89
N SER A 142 8.23 -11.14 15.98
CA SER A 142 7.68 -9.96 16.66
C SER A 142 8.19 -8.64 16.07
N GLU A 143 9.29 -8.70 15.36
CA GLU A 143 9.92 -7.53 14.75
C GLU A 143 9.47 -7.37 13.29
N PRO A 144 9.27 -6.13 12.83
CA PRO A 144 9.01 -5.85 11.43
C PRO A 144 10.12 -6.38 10.52
N GLY A 145 9.73 -6.90 9.35
CA GLY A 145 10.66 -7.25 8.30
C GLY A 145 11.30 -6.02 7.64
N LEU A 146 12.25 -6.27 6.75
CA LEU A 146 12.91 -5.22 5.98
C LEU A 146 11.98 -4.63 4.92
N ARG A 147 12.10 -3.32 4.66
CA ARG A 147 11.50 -2.66 3.50
C ARG A 147 12.38 -2.89 2.27
N ILE A 148 11.82 -2.75 1.08
CA ILE A 148 12.52 -3.02 -0.20
C ILE A 148 13.90 -2.36 -0.26
N PRO A 149 14.09 -1.04 -0.02
CA PRO A 149 15.42 -0.45 -0.06
C PRO A 149 16.40 -1.08 0.93
N ASN A 150 15.92 -1.43 2.14
CA ASN A 150 16.75 -2.06 3.16
C ASN A 150 17.08 -3.52 2.82
N MET A 151 16.20 -4.23 2.07
CA MET A 151 16.53 -5.57 1.56
C MET A 151 17.72 -5.52 0.60
N PHE A 152 17.77 -4.52 -0.28
CA PHE A 152 18.88 -4.35 -1.22
C PHE A 152 20.18 -3.96 -0.51
N GLU A 153 20.13 -3.07 0.49
CA GLU A 153 21.28 -2.75 1.32
C GLU A 153 21.81 -4.00 2.05
N ALA A 154 20.92 -4.77 2.68
CA ALA A 154 21.26 -5.99 3.39
C ALA A 154 21.75 -7.13 2.46
N ALA A 155 21.34 -7.13 1.18
CA ALA A 155 21.87 -8.06 0.21
C ALA A 155 23.35 -7.75 -0.12
N LEU A 156 23.70 -6.46 -0.21
CA LEU A 156 25.08 -6.03 -0.51
C LEU A 156 26.04 -6.29 0.65
N ASP A 157 25.56 -6.28 1.89
CA ASP A 157 26.38 -6.66 3.06
C ASP A 157 26.37 -8.17 3.34
N GLY A 158 25.58 -8.96 2.60
CA GLY A 158 25.51 -10.43 2.68
C GLY A 158 24.58 -10.94 3.79
N SER A 159 23.87 -10.08 4.51
CA SER A 159 22.94 -10.50 5.58
C SER A 159 21.57 -10.93 5.01
N PHE A 160 21.20 -10.49 3.82
CA PHE A 160 19.97 -10.88 3.11
C PHE A 160 20.32 -11.69 1.85
N ARG A 161 20.07 -13.01 1.89
CA ARG A 161 20.65 -13.95 0.92
C ARG A 161 19.67 -14.51 -0.09
N GLY A 162 18.36 -14.38 0.16
CA GLY A 162 17.34 -14.93 -0.72
C GLY A 162 16.11 -14.06 -0.83
N LEU A 163 15.51 -14.00 -2.02
CA LEU A 163 14.32 -13.19 -2.29
C LEU A 163 13.37 -13.94 -3.22
N TYR A 164 12.08 -13.97 -2.87
CA TYR A 164 10.99 -14.37 -3.74
C TYR A 164 10.22 -13.13 -4.18
N ILE A 165 10.14 -12.93 -5.47
CA ILE A 165 9.53 -11.77 -6.13
C ILE A 165 8.30 -12.27 -6.91
N GLN A 166 7.15 -11.67 -6.68
CA GLN A 166 5.92 -12.04 -7.36
C GLN A 166 5.25 -10.80 -7.98
N GLY A 167 5.19 -10.76 -9.31
CA GLY A 167 4.49 -9.72 -10.06
C GLY A 167 5.11 -8.33 -9.96
N GLU A 168 6.44 -8.24 -9.84
CA GLU A 168 7.15 -6.96 -9.71
C GLU A 168 8.47 -6.98 -10.49
N ASP A 169 8.74 -5.92 -11.24
CA ASP A 169 9.98 -5.74 -12.00
C ASP A 169 10.87 -4.67 -11.35
N PHE A 170 11.55 -5.03 -10.28
CA PHE A 170 12.39 -4.12 -9.49
C PHE A 170 13.48 -3.41 -10.32
N VAL A 171 14.02 -4.06 -11.33
CA VAL A 171 15.06 -3.45 -12.20
C VAL A 171 14.49 -2.25 -12.96
N GLN A 172 13.18 -2.23 -13.24
CA GLN A 172 12.51 -1.11 -13.90
C GLN A 172 11.80 -0.17 -12.94
N SER A 173 11.23 -0.67 -11.84
CA SER A 173 10.35 0.12 -10.97
C SER A 173 11.08 0.82 -9.82
N ASP A 174 12.16 0.24 -9.30
CA ASP A 174 12.87 0.85 -8.18
C ASP A 174 13.89 1.90 -8.64
N PRO A 175 14.05 2.99 -7.87
CA PRO A 175 15.08 3.98 -8.15
C PRO A 175 16.48 3.38 -7.99
N ASN A 176 17.45 3.92 -8.74
CA ASN A 176 18.83 3.47 -8.75
C ASN A 176 19.02 2.02 -9.23
N THR A 177 18.68 1.77 -10.49
CA THR A 177 18.78 0.45 -11.15
C THR A 177 20.13 -0.25 -10.93
N ASN A 178 21.26 0.49 -10.93
CA ASN A 178 22.58 -0.11 -10.69
C ASN A 178 22.70 -0.72 -9.28
N HIS A 179 22.11 -0.08 -8.28
CA HIS A 179 22.06 -0.59 -6.90
C HIS A 179 21.21 -1.86 -6.81
N VAL A 180 20.03 -1.85 -7.44
CA VAL A 180 19.11 -3.00 -7.50
C VAL A 180 19.79 -4.20 -8.17
N VAL A 181 20.42 -3.99 -9.32
CA VAL A 181 21.14 -5.04 -10.06
C VAL A 181 22.29 -5.62 -9.24
N ALA A 182 23.08 -4.77 -8.57
CA ALA A 182 24.16 -5.22 -7.70
C ALA A 182 23.62 -6.07 -6.53
N ALA A 183 22.53 -5.65 -5.90
CA ALA A 183 21.89 -6.37 -4.79
C ALA A 183 21.34 -7.74 -5.24
N LEU A 184 20.58 -7.78 -6.34
CA LEU A 184 20.05 -9.04 -6.89
C LEU A 184 21.18 -10.03 -7.26
N SER A 185 22.28 -9.51 -7.83
CA SER A 185 23.44 -10.32 -8.20
C SER A 185 24.23 -10.84 -6.99
N ALA A 186 24.13 -10.20 -5.84
CA ALA A 186 24.81 -10.61 -4.61
C ALA A 186 24.05 -11.70 -3.85
N MET A 187 22.76 -11.89 -4.13
CA MET A 187 21.92 -12.88 -3.43
C MET A 187 22.24 -14.31 -3.86
N GLU A 188 22.18 -15.25 -2.93
CA GLU A 188 22.37 -16.68 -3.17
C GLU A 188 21.19 -17.34 -3.88
N CYS A 189 19.97 -16.82 -3.68
CA CYS A 189 18.76 -17.37 -4.28
C CYS A 189 17.76 -16.24 -4.58
N VAL A 190 17.48 -16.03 -5.86
CA VAL A 190 16.42 -15.14 -6.34
C VAL A 190 15.42 -15.97 -7.13
N VAL A 191 14.18 -15.98 -6.68
CA VAL A 191 13.03 -16.61 -7.35
C VAL A 191 12.13 -15.52 -7.87
N VAL A 192 11.81 -15.52 -9.15
CA VAL A 192 10.86 -14.57 -9.76
C VAL A 192 9.65 -15.34 -10.27
N GLN A 193 8.47 -14.90 -9.89
CA GLN A 193 7.20 -15.37 -10.45
C GLN A 193 6.51 -14.22 -11.17
N ASP A 194 6.35 -14.35 -12.48
CA ASP A 194 5.70 -13.31 -13.28
C ASP A 194 5.05 -13.91 -14.53
N LEU A 195 4.25 -13.10 -15.23
CA LEU A 195 3.60 -13.47 -16.49
C LEU A 195 4.59 -13.53 -17.65
N PHE A 196 5.65 -12.73 -17.61
CA PHE A 196 6.63 -12.55 -18.65
C PHE A 196 8.04 -12.62 -18.09
N LEU A 197 9.02 -12.93 -18.95
CA LEU A 197 10.44 -12.82 -18.62
C LEU A 197 10.82 -11.33 -18.60
N ILE A 198 10.54 -10.69 -17.47
CA ILE A 198 10.83 -9.28 -17.17
C ILE A 198 12.34 -9.03 -16.97
N GLU A 199 12.76 -7.77 -16.88
CA GLU A 199 14.19 -7.44 -16.70
C GLU A 199 14.75 -8.03 -15.39
N THR A 200 14.00 -8.02 -14.30
CA THR A 200 14.37 -8.64 -13.03
C THR A 200 14.62 -10.15 -13.16
N ALA A 201 13.90 -10.83 -14.06
CA ALA A 201 14.07 -12.26 -14.28
C ALA A 201 15.46 -12.64 -14.81
N ARG A 202 16.23 -11.70 -15.37
CA ARG A 202 17.63 -11.93 -15.80
C ARG A 202 18.57 -12.24 -14.63
N TYR A 203 18.19 -11.86 -13.42
CA TYR A 203 18.95 -12.07 -12.20
C TYR A 203 18.38 -13.21 -11.35
N ALA A 204 17.32 -13.87 -11.83
CA ALA A 204 16.67 -14.96 -11.13
C ALA A 204 17.46 -16.27 -11.27
N HIS A 205 17.58 -17.00 -10.18
CA HIS A 205 18.05 -18.39 -10.17
C HIS A 205 16.93 -19.36 -10.61
N VAL A 206 15.67 -18.99 -10.30
CA VAL A 206 14.49 -19.75 -10.69
C VAL A 206 13.41 -18.76 -11.18
N PHE A 207 12.81 -19.07 -12.33
CA PHE A 207 11.64 -18.39 -12.83
C PHE A 207 10.43 -19.32 -12.75
N LEU A 208 9.36 -18.84 -12.11
CA LEU A 208 8.07 -19.53 -12.02
C LEU A 208 7.05 -18.74 -12.88
N PRO A 209 6.34 -19.40 -13.79
CA PRO A 209 5.31 -18.72 -14.57
C PRO A 209 4.12 -18.35 -13.68
N GLY A 210 3.68 -17.11 -13.79
CA GLY A 210 2.50 -16.57 -13.10
C GLY A 210 1.21 -16.79 -13.88
N SER A 211 0.08 -16.46 -13.25
CA SER A 211 -1.25 -16.50 -13.85
C SER A 211 -1.91 -15.12 -13.83
N THR A 212 -2.62 -14.77 -14.91
CA THR A 212 -3.40 -13.53 -14.97
C THR A 212 -4.66 -13.61 -14.11
N PHE A 213 -5.33 -12.48 -13.89
CA PHE A 213 -6.63 -12.47 -13.20
C PHE A 213 -7.75 -13.18 -13.99
N LEU A 214 -7.56 -13.44 -15.30
CA LEU A 214 -8.48 -14.23 -16.11
C LEU A 214 -8.37 -15.72 -15.85
N GLU A 215 -7.26 -16.16 -15.30
CA GLU A 215 -6.89 -17.57 -15.09
C GLU A 215 -7.14 -18.06 -13.66
N LYS A 216 -7.70 -17.20 -12.78
CA LYS A 216 -7.94 -17.54 -11.37
C LYS A 216 -9.19 -16.89 -10.80
N ASP A 217 -9.78 -17.52 -9.81
CA ASP A 217 -10.77 -16.92 -8.94
C ASP A 217 -10.08 -16.08 -7.86
N GLY A 218 -10.77 -15.05 -7.38
CA GLY A 218 -10.24 -14.19 -6.34
C GLY A 218 -11.16 -13.03 -6.01
N THR A 219 -10.59 -12.01 -5.35
CA THR A 219 -11.27 -10.76 -5.06
C THR A 219 -10.35 -9.58 -5.32
N PHE A 220 -10.93 -8.46 -5.77
CA PHE A 220 -10.27 -7.17 -5.86
C PHE A 220 -10.98 -6.18 -4.95
N THR A 221 -10.23 -5.34 -4.26
CA THR A 221 -10.76 -4.23 -3.47
C THR A 221 -10.37 -2.91 -4.14
N ASN A 222 -11.36 -2.09 -4.48
CA ASN A 222 -11.12 -0.80 -5.11
C ASN A 222 -10.87 0.33 -4.08
N ALA A 223 -10.60 1.55 -4.55
CA ALA A 223 -10.30 2.70 -3.70
C ALA A 223 -11.46 3.15 -2.79
N GLU A 224 -12.71 2.83 -3.14
CA GLU A 224 -13.88 3.03 -2.27
C GLU A 224 -14.13 1.87 -1.29
N ARG A 225 -13.19 0.93 -1.21
CA ARG A 225 -13.22 -0.28 -0.37
C ARG A 225 -14.36 -1.25 -0.70
N ARG A 226 -14.82 -1.25 -1.92
CA ARG A 226 -15.72 -2.27 -2.42
C ARG A 226 -14.90 -3.51 -2.81
N ILE A 227 -15.24 -4.64 -2.22
CA ILE A 227 -14.70 -5.95 -2.56
C ILE A 227 -15.53 -6.51 -3.71
N SER A 228 -14.89 -6.87 -4.80
CA SER A 228 -15.53 -7.43 -6.00
C SER A 228 -14.95 -8.81 -6.32
N ARG A 229 -15.81 -9.73 -6.75
CA ARG A 229 -15.39 -11.05 -7.19
C ARG A 229 -14.67 -10.98 -8.55
N VAL A 230 -13.54 -11.64 -8.62
CA VAL A 230 -12.87 -12.02 -9.85
C VAL A 230 -13.21 -13.48 -10.13
N ARG A 231 -13.69 -13.77 -11.34
CA ARG A 231 -14.07 -15.14 -11.74
C ARG A 231 -13.13 -15.61 -12.83
N LYS A 232 -12.64 -16.83 -12.66
CA LYS A 232 -11.81 -17.50 -13.67
C LYS A 232 -12.57 -17.60 -15.00
N VAL A 233 -11.93 -17.23 -16.08
CA VAL A 233 -12.47 -17.24 -17.44
C VAL A 233 -11.83 -18.36 -18.27
N MET A 234 -10.57 -18.68 -17.98
CA MET A 234 -9.79 -19.69 -18.69
C MET A 234 -8.87 -20.43 -17.74
N GLU A 235 -8.40 -21.60 -18.15
CA GLU A 235 -7.42 -22.36 -17.35
C GLU A 235 -6.04 -21.69 -17.42
N PRO A 236 -5.27 -21.71 -16.31
CA PRO A 236 -3.93 -21.17 -16.29
C PRO A 236 -3.04 -21.82 -17.35
N LEU A 237 -2.39 -21.02 -18.19
CA LEU A 237 -1.47 -21.53 -19.21
C LEU A 237 -0.28 -22.28 -18.57
N ALA A 238 0.13 -21.87 -17.38
CA ALA A 238 1.18 -22.54 -16.61
C ALA A 238 0.68 -23.79 -15.85
N GLY A 239 -0.62 -24.10 -15.91
CA GLY A 239 -1.25 -25.21 -15.21
C GLY A 239 -1.62 -24.96 -13.75
N LEU A 240 -1.14 -23.84 -13.14
CA LEU A 240 -1.40 -23.46 -11.76
C LEU A 240 -1.73 -21.98 -11.67
N ALA A 241 -2.66 -21.61 -10.78
CA ALA A 241 -2.88 -20.24 -10.39
C ALA A 241 -1.82 -19.78 -9.36
N ASP A 242 -1.59 -18.48 -9.22
CA ASP A 242 -0.55 -17.94 -8.32
C ASP A 242 -0.72 -18.39 -6.87
N TRP A 243 -1.96 -18.47 -6.38
CA TRP A 243 -2.22 -18.96 -5.02
C TRP A 243 -1.85 -20.43 -4.83
N GLU A 244 -2.01 -21.27 -5.87
CA GLU A 244 -1.60 -22.67 -5.86
C GLU A 244 -0.08 -22.81 -5.85
N VAL A 245 0.63 -21.96 -6.62
CA VAL A 245 2.09 -21.89 -6.60
C VAL A 245 2.59 -21.51 -5.20
N THR A 246 1.98 -20.49 -4.59
CA THR A 246 2.30 -20.06 -3.21
C THR A 246 2.06 -21.20 -2.20
N MET A 247 0.94 -21.90 -2.33
CA MET A 247 0.61 -23.05 -1.47
C MET A 247 1.64 -24.17 -1.61
N GLN A 248 2.00 -24.54 -2.84
CA GLN A 248 3.01 -25.58 -3.09
C GLN A 248 4.40 -25.16 -2.59
N LEU A 249 4.77 -23.91 -2.73
CA LEU A 249 6.02 -23.38 -2.17
C LEU A 249 6.04 -23.50 -0.65
N ALA A 250 4.95 -23.14 0.02
CA ALA A 250 4.83 -23.29 1.47
C ALA A 250 4.98 -24.75 1.91
N GLN A 251 4.35 -25.68 1.18
CA GLN A 251 4.46 -27.13 1.44
C GLN A 251 5.90 -27.63 1.23
N ALA A 252 6.57 -27.18 0.17
CA ALA A 252 7.96 -27.51 -0.09
C ALA A 252 8.92 -26.99 1.00
N LEU A 253 8.58 -25.87 1.63
CA LEU A 253 9.30 -25.30 2.77
C LEU A 253 8.91 -25.97 4.13
N GLY A 254 8.03 -26.96 4.12
CA GLY A 254 7.64 -27.73 5.30
C GLY A 254 6.42 -27.19 6.06
N TYR A 255 5.73 -26.17 5.54
CA TYR A 255 4.48 -25.69 6.13
C TYR A 255 3.27 -26.34 5.45
N PRO A 256 2.35 -27.01 6.21
CA PRO A 256 1.25 -27.80 5.64
C PRO A 256 0.06 -26.93 5.17
N MET A 257 0.32 -25.92 4.34
CA MET A 257 -0.73 -25.10 3.76
C MET A 257 -1.59 -25.90 2.80
N HIS A 258 -2.90 -25.87 2.96
CA HIS A 258 -3.81 -26.57 2.07
C HIS A 258 -5.13 -25.80 1.90
N TYR A 259 -5.45 -25.48 0.64
CA TYR A 259 -6.72 -24.91 0.21
C TYR A 259 -7.11 -25.58 -1.12
N SER A 260 -8.41 -25.80 -1.29
CA SER A 260 -8.98 -26.37 -2.53
C SER A 260 -9.51 -25.26 -3.46
N HIS A 261 -9.85 -24.11 -2.89
CA HIS A 261 -10.42 -23.00 -3.64
C HIS A 261 -10.16 -21.67 -2.91
N PRO A 262 -10.02 -20.52 -3.61
CA PRO A 262 -9.79 -19.22 -2.99
C PRO A 262 -10.88 -18.74 -2.01
N SER A 263 -12.10 -19.32 -2.06
CA SER A 263 -13.12 -19.05 -1.05
C SER A 263 -12.70 -19.47 0.36
N GLU A 264 -12.00 -20.59 0.49
CA GLU A 264 -11.48 -21.08 1.77
C GLU A 264 -10.43 -20.12 2.34
N ILE A 265 -9.61 -19.52 1.46
CA ILE A 265 -8.67 -18.46 1.83
C ILE A 265 -9.43 -17.23 2.34
N MET A 266 -10.51 -16.81 1.66
CA MET A 266 -11.35 -15.70 2.09
C MET A 266 -12.04 -15.98 3.43
N ASP A 267 -12.51 -17.20 3.66
CA ASP A 267 -13.13 -17.61 4.92
C ASP A 267 -12.12 -17.54 6.09
N GLU A 268 -10.87 -17.91 5.85
CA GLU A 268 -9.79 -17.76 6.83
C GLU A 268 -9.47 -16.27 7.07
N ILE A 269 -9.36 -15.44 6.02
CA ILE A 269 -9.19 -13.99 6.13
C ILE A 269 -10.32 -13.40 6.98
N ALA A 270 -11.57 -13.72 6.67
CA ALA A 270 -12.73 -13.21 7.38
C ALA A 270 -12.78 -13.62 8.86
N ARG A 271 -12.30 -14.80 9.18
CA ARG A 271 -12.18 -15.30 10.56
C ARG A 271 -11.10 -14.57 11.36
N LEU A 272 -9.95 -14.30 10.75
CA LEU A 272 -8.79 -13.75 11.42
C LEU A 272 -8.74 -12.22 11.38
N THR A 273 -9.49 -11.56 10.49
CA THR A 273 -9.39 -10.13 10.21
C THR A 273 -10.72 -9.44 10.53
N PRO A 274 -10.81 -8.64 11.61
CA PRO A 274 -12.08 -8.04 12.04
C PRO A 274 -12.76 -7.18 10.97
N THR A 275 -12.00 -6.46 10.15
CA THR A 275 -12.52 -5.61 9.05
C THR A 275 -13.10 -6.41 7.89
N PHE A 276 -12.83 -7.72 7.81
CA PHE A 276 -13.38 -8.65 6.83
C PHE A 276 -14.43 -9.59 7.42
N HIS A 277 -14.79 -9.43 8.69
CA HIS A 277 -15.74 -10.31 9.33
C HIS A 277 -17.09 -10.39 8.56
N GLY A 278 -17.48 -11.61 8.20
CA GLY A 278 -18.70 -11.88 7.45
C GLY A 278 -18.59 -11.63 5.93
N VAL A 279 -17.41 -11.35 5.38
CA VAL A 279 -17.16 -11.34 3.93
C VAL A 279 -17.02 -12.79 3.47
N THR A 280 -17.89 -13.22 2.58
CA THR A 280 -17.85 -14.57 1.97
C THR A 280 -18.04 -14.48 0.46
N TYR A 281 -17.61 -15.50 -0.25
CA TYR A 281 -17.81 -15.57 -1.70
C TYR A 281 -19.28 -15.64 -2.12
N GLU A 282 -20.18 -16.07 -1.24
CA GLU A 282 -21.62 -16.10 -1.48
C GLU A 282 -22.24 -14.69 -1.46
N LYS A 283 -21.67 -13.78 -0.64
CA LYS A 283 -22.16 -12.39 -0.50
C LYS A 283 -21.57 -11.44 -1.53
N LEU A 284 -20.45 -11.83 -2.17
CA LEU A 284 -19.76 -11.08 -3.22
C LEU A 284 -20.24 -11.53 -4.61
#